data_5652c4bc4469364631b9c22a6076b4f8
#
_entry.id   5652c4bc4469364631b9c22a6076b4f8
#
_cell.length_a   1.000
_cell.length_b   1.000
_cell.length_c   1.000
_cell.angle_alpha   90.00
_cell.angle_beta   90.00
_cell.angle_gamma   90.00
#
_symmetry.space_group_name_H-M   'P 1'
#
loop_
_entity.id
_entity.type
_entity.pdbx_description
1 polymer ?
#
loop_
_entity_poly.entity_id
_entity_poly.type
_entity_poly.pdbx_seq_one_letter_code
_entity_poly.pdbx_strand_id
1 'polypeptide(L)'
;MHSDINRLMTAYAQGHVSRRVFLGSVAALAVAPRSLAQAGPPIPVTAINHMTLSVSDPARSLEWYQGLFGMPIAARQASTVILRVGAGPQFMAIGGGASANPGISHLCLSVDNFDADRVVSILGEHGISASQTSGPMEVRIRMRGAEFGGAPEGTPELYFGDPDGVVVQLQDSSYCGGAGLLGEVCLDTPEPAPSAGALAVRDYNHFTIFVTDQQRSIALYQ
;
A
#
# COMPACT_ATOMS: atom_id res chain seq x y z
N MET A 1 -16.71 23.41 -12.55
CA MET A 1 -18.01 23.84 -11.97
C MET A 1 -17.93 25.19 -11.26
N HIS A 2 -17.09 25.41 -10.22
CA HIS A 2 -16.95 26.74 -9.58
C HIS A 2 -16.48 27.83 -10.55
N SER A 3 -15.50 27.54 -11.42
CA SER A 3 -14.99 28.50 -12.43
C SER A 3 -16.06 28.88 -13.46
N ASP A 4 -16.91 27.98 -13.86
CA ASP A 4 -17.92 28.22 -14.88
C ASP A 4 -19.09 29.03 -14.33
N ILE A 5 -19.50 28.77 -13.08
CA ILE A 5 -20.51 29.56 -12.37
C ILE A 5 -20.00 31.00 -12.19
N ASN A 6 -18.74 31.19 -11.78
CA ASN A 6 -18.17 32.53 -11.61
C ASN A 6 -18.10 33.30 -12.94
N ARG A 7 -17.71 32.64 -14.04
CA ARG A 7 -17.74 33.26 -15.38
C ARG A 7 -19.15 33.66 -15.79
N LEU A 8 -20.14 32.81 -15.54
CA LEU A 8 -21.53 33.08 -15.87
C LEU A 8 -22.09 34.24 -15.04
N MET A 9 -21.77 34.30 -13.73
CA MET A 9 -22.14 35.39 -12.85
C MET A 9 -21.53 36.71 -13.29
N THR A 10 -20.25 36.72 -13.69
CA THR A 10 -19.55 37.89 -14.21
C THR A 10 -20.22 38.40 -15.50
N ALA A 11 -20.49 37.49 -16.44
CA ALA A 11 -21.13 37.85 -17.71
C ALA A 11 -22.57 38.40 -17.51
N TYR A 12 -23.32 37.91 -16.54
CA TYR A 12 -24.61 38.45 -16.16
C TYR A 12 -24.50 39.82 -15.51
N ALA A 13 -23.60 40.00 -14.56
CA ALA A 13 -23.37 41.28 -13.90
C ALA A 13 -22.92 42.40 -14.87
N GLN A 14 -22.19 42.03 -15.93
CA GLN A 14 -21.75 42.91 -17.00
C GLN A 14 -22.79 43.17 -18.08
N GLY A 15 -23.99 42.55 -17.95
CA GLY A 15 -25.09 42.70 -18.94
C GLY A 15 -24.87 41.95 -20.25
N HIS A 16 -23.86 41.07 -20.32
CA HIS A 16 -23.54 40.30 -21.54
C HIS A 16 -24.52 39.09 -21.75
N VAL A 17 -25.23 38.69 -20.71
CA VAL A 17 -26.27 37.65 -20.81
C VAL A 17 -27.59 38.11 -20.15
N SER A 18 -28.70 37.77 -20.73
CA SER A 18 -30.01 38.10 -20.17
C SER A 18 -30.34 37.22 -18.95
N ARG A 19 -31.25 37.70 -18.06
CA ARG A 19 -31.70 36.93 -16.90
C ARG A 19 -32.23 35.55 -17.28
N ARG A 20 -32.90 35.42 -18.42
CA ARG A 20 -33.44 34.14 -18.91
C ARG A 20 -32.36 33.17 -19.30
N VAL A 21 -31.31 33.66 -19.99
CA VAL A 21 -30.13 32.85 -20.36
C VAL A 21 -29.33 32.47 -19.11
N PHE A 22 -29.13 33.39 -18.17
CA PHE A 22 -28.48 33.12 -16.91
C PHE A 22 -29.14 32.01 -16.11
N LEU A 23 -30.47 32.11 -15.87
CA LEU A 23 -31.23 31.12 -15.13
C LEU A 23 -31.28 29.77 -15.86
N GLY A 24 -31.43 29.78 -17.20
CA GLY A 24 -31.37 28.56 -18.00
C GLY A 24 -30.03 27.86 -17.94
N SER A 25 -28.94 28.61 -17.96
CA SER A 25 -27.59 28.07 -17.86
C SER A 25 -27.26 27.51 -16.46
N VAL A 26 -27.71 28.19 -15.40
CA VAL A 26 -27.62 27.68 -14.01
C VAL A 26 -28.43 26.41 -13.85
N ALA A 27 -29.67 26.35 -14.38
CA ALA A 27 -30.49 25.16 -14.37
C ALA A 27 -29.84 24.02 -15.17
N ALA A 28 -29.26 24.30 -16.33
CA ALA A 28 -28.55 23.31 -17.14
C ALA A 28 -27.31 22.76 -16.42
N LEU A 29 -26.56 23.61 -15.70
CA LEU A 29 -25.41 23.16 -14.86
C LEU A 29 -25.86 22.34 -13.64
N ALA A 30 -27.07 22.59 -13.13
CA ALA A 30 -27.63 21.84 -12.00
C ALA A 30 -28.25 20.49 -12.42
N VAL A 31 -28.74 20.40 -13.69
CA VAL A 31 -29.37 19.20 -14.27
C VAL A 31 -28.40 18.45 -15.19
N ALA A 32 -27.25 19.03 -15.53
CA ALA A 32 -26.22 18.25 -16.24
C ALA A 32 -26.05 16.94 -15.49
N PRO A 33 -26.19 15.76 -16.16
CA PRO A 33 -25.90 14.51 -15.52
C PRO A 33 -24.50 14.71 -14.94
N ARG A 34 -24.40 14.64 -13.62
CA ARG A 34 -23.09 14.43 -13.01
C ARG A 34 -22.60 13.22 -13.76
N SER A 35 -21.62 13.40 -14.66
CA SER A 35 -20.84 12.25 -15.11
C SER A 35 -20.59 11.51 -13.83
N LEU A 36 -21.11 10.28 -13.73
CA LEU A 36 -20.77 9.39 -12.64
C LEU A 36 -19.27 9.48 -12.62
N ALA A 37 -18.73 10.29 -11.70
CA ALA A 37 -17.30 10.33 -11.48
C ALA A 37 -17.00 8.87 -11.32
N GLN A 38 -16.27 8.30 -12.26
CA GLN A 38 -15.99 6.87 -12.28
C GLN A 38 -15.46 6.62 -10.89
N ALA A 39 -16.26 5.89 -10.08
CA ALA A 39 -15.85 5.60 -8.71
C ALA A 39 -14.44 5.07 -8.85
N GLY A 40 -13.49 5.68 -8.15
CA GLY A 40 -12.11 5.22 -8.21
C GLY A 40 -12.06 3.72 -7.92
N PRO A 41 -10.94 3.06 -8.15
CA PRO A 41 -10.84 1.63 -7.91
C PRO A 41 -11.34 1.31 -6.49
N PRO A 42 -12.07 0.21 -6.30
CA PRO A 42 -12.67 -0.13 -5.01
C PRO A 42 -11.61 -0.32 -3.89
N ILE A 43 -10.39 -0.69 -4.26
CA ILE A 43 -9.21 -0.71 -3.39
C ILE A 43 -8.21 0.34 -3.93
N PRO A 44 -8.14 1.54 -3.33
CA PRO A 44 -7.29 2.62 -3.83
C PRO A 44 -5.82 2.38 -3.44
N VAL A 45 -5.10 1.63 -4.27
CA VAL A 45 -3.66 1.42 -4.14
C VAL A 45 -2.92 2.69 -4.52
N THR A 46 -1.99 3.15 -3.67
CA THR A 46 -1.30 4.43 -3.81
C THR A 46 0.20 4.32 -4.01
N ALA A 47 0.83 3.27 -3.46
CA ALA A 47 2.27 3.09 -3.54
C ALA A 47 2.69 1.63 -3.29
N ILE A 48 3.94 1.32 -3.58
CA ILE A 48 4.63 0.15 -3.02
C ILE A 48 5.05 0.54 -1.61
N ASN A 49 4.56 -0.20 -0.59
CA ASN A 49 4.93 0.05 0.80
C ASN A 49 6.25 -0.64 1.15
N HIS A 50 6.34 -1.95 0.96
CA HIS A 50 7.54 -2.70 1.31
C HIS A 50 7.68 -4.00 0.51
N MET A 51 8.88 -4.56 0.60
CA MET A 51 9.12 -5.97 0.31
C MET A 51 9.70 -6.66 1.53
N THR A 52 9.36 -7.93 1.72
CA THR A 52 9.92 -8.77 2.78
C THR A 52 10.82 -9.82 2.16
N LEU A 53 12.06 -9.82 2.61
CA LEU A 53 13.06 -10.80 2.22
C LEU A 53 13.05 -11.97 3.21
N SER A 54 12.97 -13.18 2.68
CA SER A 54 13.28 -14.41 3.40
C SER A 54 14.76 -14.72 3.16
N VAL A 55 15.56 -14.84 4.22
CA VAL A 55 16.99 -15.09 4.11
C VAL A 55 17.44 -16.20 5.07
N SER A 56 18.47 -16.92 4.70
CA SER A 56 19.00 -18.01 5.54
C SER A 56 19.79 -17.52 6.76
N ASP A 57 20.33 -16.29 6.71
CA ASP A 57 21.06 -15.64 7.79
C ASP A 57 20.66 -14.15 7.87
N PRO A 58 19.69 -13.82 8.74
CA PRO A 58 19.22 -12.43 8.89
C PRO A 58 20.30 -11.47 9.38
N ALA A 59 21.22 -11.91 10.23
CA ALA A 59 22.26 -11.05 10.77
C ALA A 59 23.26 -10.63 9.68
N ARG A 60 23.74 -11.59 8.90
CA ARG A 60 24.62 -11.35 7.74
C ARG A 60 23.94 -10.48 6.69
N SER A 61 22.65 -10.72 6.43
CA SER A 61 21.89 -9.94 5.45
C SER A 61 21.69 -8.50 5.93
N LEU A 62 21.38 -8.30 7.21
CA LEU A 62 21.27 -6.97 7.81
C LEU A 62 22.59 -6.19 7.67
N GLU A 63 23.71 -6.80 8.04
CA GLU A 63 25.04 -6.19 7.91
C GLU A 63 25.32 -5.78 6.46
N TRP A 64 25.02 -6.66 5.51
CA TRP A 64 25.23 -6.40 4.09
C TRP A 64 24.38 -5.23 3.58
N TYR A 65 23.05 -5.23 3.87
CA TYR A 65 22.14 -4.17 3.41
C TYR A 65 22.46 -2.83 4.08
N GLN A 66 22.76 -2.81 5.37
CA GLN A 66 23.15 -1.58 6.04
C GLN A 66 24.53 -1.07 5.57
N GLY A 67 25.48 -1.96 5.33
CA GLY A 67 26.79 -1.59 4.79
C GLY A 67 26.70 -0.97 3.39
N LEU A 68 25.84 -1.53 2.52
CA LEU A 68 25.72 -1.04 1.15
C LEU A 68 24.83 0.21 1.04
N PHE A 69 23.69 0.24 1.74
CA PHE A 69 22.66 1.26 1.55
C PHE A 69 22.53 2.26 2.72
N GLY A 70 23.19 2.01 3.85
CA GLY A 70 23.09 2.90 5.01
C GLY A 70 21.68 3.00 5.60
N MET A 71 20.84 1.98 5.41
CA MET A 71 19.42 2.02 5.80
C MET A 71 19.28 1.91 7.32
N PRO A 72 18.60 2.88 8.00
CA PRO A 72 18.37 2.80 9.43
C PRO A 72 17.26 1.79 9.76
N ILE A 73 17.29 1.25 10.99
CA ILE A 73 16.24 0.35 11.48
C ILE A 73 15.06 1.20 12.00
N ALA A 74 13.90 1.04 11.41
CA ALA A 74 12.67 1.74 11.79
C ALA A 74 11.85 0.98 12.83
N ALA A 75 11.89 -0.36 12.81
CA ALA A 75 11.17 -1.22 13.75
C ALA A 75 11.78 -2.63 13.79
N ARG A 76 11.37 -3.41 14.79
CA ARG A 76 11.68 -4.83 14.92
C ARG A 76 10.38 -5.61 15.18
N GLN A 77 10.20 -6.70 14.47
CA GLN A 77 9.08 -7.63 14.62
C GLN A 77 9.64 -9.00 15.04
N ALA A 78 9.84 -9.20 16.33
CA ALA A 78 10.59 -10.34 16.86
C ALA A 78 11.98 -10.46 16.19
N SER A 79 12.24 -11.51 15.39
CA SER A 79 13.50 -11.70 14.68
C SER A 79 13.58 -10.96 13.33
N THR A 80 12.49 -10.37 12.86
CA THR A 80 12.46 -9.61 11.61
C THR A 80 12.87 -8.17 11.86
N VAL A 81 13.79 -7.66 11.03
CA VAL A 81 14.30 -6.28 11.10
C VAL A 81 13.70 -5.48 9.96
N ILE A 82 13.19 -4.28 10.29
CA ILE A 82 12.56 -3.35 9.37
C ILE A 82 13.54 -2.23 9.05
N LEU A 83 14.05 -2.20 7.83
CA LEU A 83 14.98 -1.17 7.34
C LEU A 83 14.19 -0.09 6.59
N ARG A 84 14.26 1.15 7.06
CA ARG A 84 13.56 2.28 6.46
C ARG A 84 14.09 2.60 5.06
N VAL A 85 13.17 2.80 4.11
CA VAL A 85 13.44 3.28 2.74
C VAL A 85 13.05 4.75 2.64
N GLY A 86 14.01 5.62 2.31
CA GLY A 86 13.75 7.05 2.20
C GLY A 86 13.29 7.73 3.49
N ALA A 87 12.37 8.68 3.37
CA ALA A 87 11.85 9.47 4.48
C ALA A 87 10.41 9.09 4.88
N GLY A 88 9.74 8.28 4.08
CA GLY A 88 8.36 7.87 4.29
C GLY A 88 8.22 6.62 5.19
N PRO A 89 7.03 6.03 5.21
CA PRO A 89 6.77 4.78 5.93
C PRO A 89 7.35 3.54 5.23
N GLN A 90 7.79 3.65 3.98
CA GLN A 90 8.29 2.54 3.19
C GLN A 90 9.49 1.87 3.85
N PHE A 91 9.58 0.54 3.70
CA PHE A 91 10.66 -0.21 4.32
C PHE A 91 11.00 -1.50 3.55
N MET A 92 12.15 -2.07 3.86
CA MET A 92 12.51 -3.44 3.52
C MET A 92 12.58 -4.27 4.79
N ALA A 93 11.85 -5.36 4.85
CA ALA A 93 11.92 -6.30 5.97
C ALA A 93 12.90 -7.44 5.67
N ILE A 94 13.72 -7.79 6.66
CA ILE A 94 14.63 -8.93 6.60
C ILE A 94 14.23 -9.92 7.69
N GLY A 95 13.76 -11.09 7.28
CA GLY A 95 13.39 -12.18 8.17
C GLY A 95 13.89 -13.52 7.64
N GLY A 96 13.52 -14.61 8.32
CA GLY A 96 13.90 -15.96 7.93
C GLY A 96 14.73 -16.68 8.98
N GLY A 97 15.73 -17.43 8.56
CA GLY A 97 16.61 -18.26 9.40
C GLY A 97 17.19 -19.43 8.62
N ALA A 98 17.96 -20.30 9.28
CA ALA A 98 18.75 -21.36 8.62
C ALA A 98 17.95 -22.33 7.72
N SER A 99 16.66 -22.50 7.99
CA SER A 99 15.76 -23.35 7.17
C SER A 99 14.96 -22.56 6.12
N ALA A 100 15.13 -21.25 6.03
CA ALA A 100 14.38 -20.44 5.08
C ALA A 100 14.91 -20.60 3.65
N ASN A 101 14.00 -20.64 2.69
CA ASN A 101 14.35 -20.49 1.28
C ASN A 101 14.60 -19.01 0.97
N PRO A 102 15.81 -18.61 0.54
CA PRO A 102 16.10 -17.22 0.21
C PRO A 102 15.25 -16.73 -0.96
N GLY A 103 14.69 -15.52 -0.82
CA GLY A 103 13.88 -14.91 -1.85
C GLY A 103 13.03 -13.76 -1.33
N ILE A 104 12.15 -13.23 -2.18
CA ILE A 104 11.12 -12.29 -1.78
C ILE A 104 9.94 -13.10 -1.24
N SER A 105 9.61 -12.93 0.04
CA SER A 105 8.48 -13.60 0.69
C SER A 105 7.15 -13.02 0.19
N HIS A 106 7.06 -11.72 0.17
CA HIS A 106 5.91 -10.97 -0.34
C HIS A 106 6.30 -9.53 -0.65
N LEU A 107 5.43 -8.89 -1.42
CA LEU A 107 5.43 -7.44 -1.62
C LEU A 107 4.19 -6.84 -0.96
N CYS A 108 4.27 -5.59 -0.54
CA CYS A 108 3.13 -4.90 0.06
C CYS A 108 2.79 -3.62 -0.70
N LEU A 109 1.49 -3.41 -0.89
CA LEU A 109 0.94 -2.21 -1.49
C LEU A 109 0.21 -1.39 -0.43
N SER A 110 0.41 -0.08 -0.48
CA SER A 110 -0.31 0.89 0.35
C SER A 110 -1.72 1.09 -0.17
N VAL A 111 -2.68 1.11 0.73
CA VAL A 111 -4.10 1.34 0.44
C VAL A 111 -4.60 2.49 1.31
N ASP A 112 -5.22 3.48 0.69
CA ASP A 112 -5.86 4.57 1.42
C ASP A 112 -7.13 4.09 2.12
N ASN A 113 -7.31 4.53 3.37
CA ASN A 113 -8.44 4.14 4.22
C ASN A 113 -8.56 2.60 4.32
N PHE A 114 -7.44 1.95 4.65
CA PHE A 114 -7.37 0.50 4.78
C PHE A 114 -8.35 0.00 5.84
N ASP A 115 -9.18 -0.95 5.44
CA ASP A 115 -10.09 -1.72 6.28
C ASP A 115 -10.04 -3.16 5.79
N ALA A 116 -9.52 -4.06 6.63
CA ALA A 116 -9.23 -5.42 6.23
C ALA A 116 -10.49 -6.20 5.83
N ASP A 117 -11.61 -6.03 6.53
CA ASP A 117 -12.85 -6.75 6.25
C ASP A 117 -13.47 -6.28 4.93
N ARG A 118 -13.47 -4.95 4.70
CA ARG A 118 -13.89 -4.36 3.43
C ARG A 118 -13.04 -4.87 2.27
N VAL A 119 -11.72 -4.91 2.43
CA VAL A 119 -10.81 -5.40 1.39
C VAL A 119 -11.04 -6.88 1.10
N VAL A 120 -11.22 -7.73 2.11
CA VAL A 120 -11.56 -9.16 1.93
C VAL A 120 -12.85 -9.32 1.14
N SER A 121 -13.89 -8.52 1.46
CA SER A 121 -15.16 -8.57 0.73
C SER A 121 -14.98 -8.24 -0.75
N ILE A 122 -14.23 -7.18 -1.07
CA ILE A 122 -13.95 -6.77 -2.45
C ILE A 122 -13.14 -7.85 -3.19
N LEU A 123 -12.08 -8.39 -2.57
CA LEU A 123 -11.28 -9.46 -3.15
C LEU A 123 -12.14 -10.71 -3.43
N GLY A 124 -13.14 -10.98 -2.58
CA GLY A 124 -14.13 -12.06 -2.80
C GLY A 124 -14.95 -11.88 -4.07
N GLU A 125 -15.32 -10.64 -4.41
CA GLU A 125 -16.02 -10.32 -5.67
C GLU A 125 -15.14 -10.59 -6.91
N HIS A 126 -13.80 -10.58 -6.73
CA HIS A 126 -12.81 -10.91 -7.75
C HIS A 126 -12.35 -12.38 -7.69
N GLY A 127 -13.04 -13.25 -6.94
CA GLY A 127 -12.80 -14.68 -6.89
C GLY A 127 -11.67 -15.12 -5.96
N ILE A 128 -11.17 -14.22 -5.10
CA ILE A 128 -10.16 -14.54 -4.08
C ILE A 128 -10.90 -14.96 -2.81
N SER A 129 -10.78 -16.20 -2.42
CA SER A 129 -11.54 -16.79 -1.31
C SER A 129 -10.87 -16.58 0.03
N ALA A 130 -11.65 -16.24 1.06
CA ALA A 130 -11.15 -16.19 2.44
C ALA A 130 -10.64 -17.55 2.90
N SER A 131 -9.45 -17.60 3.48
CA SER A 131 -8.74 -18.84 3.87
C SER A 131 -7.90 -18.61 5.11
N GLN A 132 -7.23 -19.66 5.58
CA GLN A 132 -6.19 -19.59 6.62
C GLN A 132 -4.79 -19.39 6.00
N THR A 133 -4.69 -19.47 4.67
CA THR A 133 -3.45 -19.30 3.91
C THR A 133 -3.58 -18.19 2.90
N SER A 134 -2.49 -17.83 2.24
CA SER A 134 -2.43 -16.93 1.10
C SER A 134 -1.87 -17.67 -0.12
N GLY A 135 -2.42 -18.88 -0.36
CA GLY A 135 -2.18 -19.63 -1.57
C GLY A 135 -2.83 -18.98 -2.81
N PRO A 136 -2.70 -19.61 -4.00
CA PRO A 136 -3.28 -19.06 -5.21
C PRO A 136 -4.78 -18.77 -5.07
N MET A 137 -5.20 -17.52 -5.31
CA MET A 137 -6.58 -17.05 -5.18
C MET A 137 -7.18 -17.22 -3.78
N GLU A 138 -6.35 -17.12 -2.74
CA GLU A 138 -6.75 -17.14 -1.34
C GLU A 138 -6.33 -15.85 -0.63
N VAL A 139 -7.14 -15.40 0.33
CA VAL A 139 -6.84 -14.24 1.19
C VAL A 139 -6.97 -14.62 2.66
N ARG A 140 -6.02 -14.15 3.46
CA ARG A 140 -6.06 -14.29 4.93
C ARG A 140 -5.76 -12.97 5.61
N ILE A 141 -6.30 -12.79 6.81
CA ILE A 141 -5.87 -11.76 7.74
C ILE A 141 -5.06 -12.45 8.84
N ARG A 142 -3.83 -11.98 9.06
CA ARG A 142 -3.01 -12.35 10.21
C ARG A 142 -3.10 -11.23 11.24
N MET A 143 -3.49 -11.55 12.46
CA MET A 143 -3.41 -10.61 13.57
C MET A 143 -2.01 -10.70 14.19
N ARG A 144 -1.20 -9.66 14.02
CA ARG A 144 0.14 -9.57 14.61
C ARG A 144 0.02 -9.00 16.03
N GLY A 145 0.25 -9.86 17.04
CA GLY A 145 0.18 -9.49 18.45
C GLY A 145 1.34 -8.63 18.93
N ALA A 146 1.23 -8.10 20.14
CA ALA A 146 2.23 -7.23 20.76
C ALA A 146 3.60 -7.93 20.93
N GLU A 147 3.62 -9.23 21.15
CA GLU A 147 4.83 -10.05 21.27
C GLU A 147 5.64 -10.11 19.97
N PHE A 148 5.01 -9.80 18.84
CA PHE A 148 5.63 -9.66 17.52
C PHE A 148 5.73 -8.20 17.06
N GLY A 149 5.60 -7.24 17.98
CA GLY A 149 5.71 -5.80 17.69
C GLY A 149 4.44 -5.18 17.11
N GLY A 150 3.28 -5.82 17.21
CA GLY A 150 1.98 -5.27 16.85
C GLY A 150 1.33 -4.46 17.98
N ALA A 151 0.08 -4.03 17.76
CA ALA A 151 -0.75 -3.45 18.79
C ALA A 151 -1.13 -4.48 19.87
N PRO A 152 -1.47 -4.05 21.12
CA PRO A 152 -1.95 -4.96 22.16
C PRO A 152 -3.18 -5.77 21.73
N GLU A 153 -4.09 -5.15 20.98
CA GLU A 153 -5.30 -5.77 20.42
C GLU A 153 -5.04 -6.51 19.10
N GLY A 154 -3.81 -6.48 18.63
CA GLY A 154 -3.37 -7.00 17.35
C GLY A 154 -3.36 -5.94 16.23
N THR A 155 -2.43 -6.12 15.29
CA THR A 155 -2.37 -5.34 14.04
C THR A 155 -2.81 -6.26 12.91
N PRO A 156 -3.92 -5.97 12.20
CA PRO A 156 -4.38 -6.79 11.09
C PRO A 156 -3.44 -6.62 9.90
N GLU A 157 -2.98 -7.72 9.37
CA GLU A 157 -2.13 -7.80 8.17
C GLU A 157 -2.82 -8.69 7.16
N LEU A 158 -3.23 -8.11 6.03
CA LEU A 158 -3.94 -8.83 4.99
C LEU A 158 -2.97 -9.30 3.92
N TYR A 159 -3.04 -10.60 3.60
CA TYR A 159 -2.23 -11.23 2.55
C TYR A 159 -3.13 -12.00 1.59
N PHE A 160 -2.92 -11.85 0.30
CA PHE A 160 -3.56 -12.70 -0.70
C PHE A 160 -2.53 -13.24 -1.69
N GLY A 161 -2.82 -14.39 -2.27
CA GLY A 161 -2.06 -14.95 -3.39
C GLY A 161 -2.72 -14.63 -4.72
N ASP A 162 -1.92 -14.18 -5.67
CA ASP A 162 -2.37 -14.04 -7.05
C ASP A 162 -2.62 -15.41 -7.71
N PRO A 163 -3.04 -15.49 -8.99
CA PRO A 163 -3.28 -16.77 -9.65
C PRO A 163 -2.12 -17.75 -9.66
N ASP A 164 -0.88 -17.27 -9.58
CA ASP A 164 0.34 -18.09 -9.51
C ASP A 164 0.87 -18.28 -8.08
N GLY A 165 0.19 -17.69 -7.08
CA GLY A 165 0.58 -17.76 -5.67
C GLY A 165 1.64 -16.74 -5.28
N VAL A 166 1.86 -15.69 -6.09
CA VAL A 166 2.67 -14.54 -5.66
C VAL A 166 1.94 -13.84 -4.53
N VAL A 167 2.57 -13.78 -3.36
CA VAL A 167 1.93 -13.21 -2.17
C VAL A 167 2.02 -11.69 -2.20
N VAL A 168 0.86 -11.06 -2.13
CA VAL A 168 0.68 -9.61 -2.03
C VAL A 168 0.08 -9.29 -0.67
N GLN A 169 0.69 -8.38 0.06
CA GLN A 169 0.13 -7.79 1.27
C GLN A 169 -0.53 -6.47 0.92
N LEU A 170 -1.66 -6.17 1.56
CA LEU A 170 -2.29 -4.85 1.52
C LEU A 170 -2.30 -4.26 2.93
N GLN A 171 -1.91 -2.99 3.06
CA GLN A 171 -1.85 -2.28 4.32
C GLN A 171 -2.19 -0.80 4.16
N ASP A 172 -2.47 -0.15 5.27
CA ASP A 172 -2.68 1.30 5.29
C ASP A 172 -1.46 2.05 4.74
N SER A 173 -1.69 3.20 4.14
CA SER A 173 -0.62 4.04 3.56
C SER A 173 0.37 4.56 4.61
N SER A 174 0.01 4.56 5.89
CA SER A 174 0.90 4.91 7.02
C SER A 174 1.70 3.74 7.58
N TYR A 175 1.44 2.50 7.14
CA TYR A 175 2.08 1.30 7.68
C TYR A 175 3.60 1.34 7.54
N CYS A 176 4.30 1.35 8.67
CA CYS A 176 5.76 1.37 8.76
C CYS A 176 6.37 0.09 9.38
N GLY A 177 5.54 -0.95 9.57
CA GLY A 177 5.97 -2.22 10.17
C GLY A 177 6.07 -2.20 11.70
N GLY A 178 5.66 -1.13 12.35
CA GLY A 178 5.73 -0.94 13.80
C GLY A 178 4.46 -1.35 14.55
N ALA A 179 4.31 -0.80 15.76
CA ALA A 179 3.13 -0.99 16.61
C ALA A 179 1.93 -0.16 16.11
N GLY A 180 0.86 -0.10 16.91
CA GLY A 180 -0.38 0.59 16.53
C GLY A 180 -1.33 -0.28 15.71
N LEU A 181 -2.59 0.11 15.65
CA LEU A 181 -3.64 -0.67 14.97
C LEU A 181 -3.33 -0.88 13.48
N LEU A 182 -2.79 0.14 12.83
CA LEU A 182 -2.40 0.10 11.41
C LEU A 182 -0.91 -0.23 11.22
N GLY A 183 -0.16 -0.53 12.29
CA GLY A 183 1.29 -0.73 12.22
C GLY A 183 2.06 0.56 11.91
N GLU A 184 1.45 1.72 12.22
CA GLU A 184 1.92 3.07 11.89
C GLU A 184 2.84 3.68 12.95
N VAL A 185 2.96 3.07 14.12
CA VAL A 185 3.80 3.57 15.21
C VAL A 185 5.20 2.96 15.10
N CYS A 186 6.08 3.66 14.42
CA CYS A 186 7.50 3.32 14.33
C CYS A 186 8.35 4.22 15.22
N LEU A 187 9.66 3.96 15.27
CA LEU A 187 10.60 4.79 16.02
C LEU A 187 10.63 6.21 15.45
N ASP A 188 10.41 7.23 16.28
CA ASP A 188 10.55 8.65 15.90
C ASP A 188 11.94 8.94 15.36
N THR A 189 12.96 8.35 15.99
CA THR A 189 14.34 8.36 15.52
C THR A 189 14.77 6.93 15.23
N PRO A 190 14.83 6.51 13.96
CA PRO A 190 15.30 5.18 13.58
C PRO A 190 16.72 4.90 14.11
N GLU A 191 17.00 3.65 14.45
CA GLU A 191 18.36 3.22 14.83
C GLU A 191 19.28 3.43 13.63
N PRO A 192 20.34 4.26 13.73
CA PRO A 192 21.19 4.54 12.58
C PRO A 192 21.92 3.29 12.11
N ALA A 193 22.20 3.21 10.81
CA ALA A 193 23.12 2.22 10.29
C ALA A 193 24.54 2.52 10.78
N PRO A 194 25.43 1.49 10.85
CA PRO A 194 26.83 1.69 11.25
C PRO A 194 27.62 2.62 10.34
N SER A 195 27.17 2.78 9.08
CA SER A 195 27.78 3.66 8.08
C SER A 195 26.72 4.29 7.18
N ALA A 196 27.10 5.35 6.45
CA ALA A 196 26.21 6.01 5.49
C ALA A 196 25.87 5.13 4.26
N GLY A 197 26.59 4.02 4.07
CA GLY A 197 26.47 3.20 2.86
C GLY A 197 27.08 3.83 1.60
N ALA A 198 27.18 3.03 0.55
CA ALA A 198 27.68 3.48 -0.75
C ALA A 198 26.53 4.00 -1.67
N LEU A 199 25.30 3.58 -1.41
CA LEU A 199 24.12 3.90 -2.20
C LEU A 199 23.02 4.42 -1.28
N ALA A 200 22.34 5.50 -1.67
CA ALA A 200 21.18 6.04 -0.96
C ALA A 200 19.89 5.52 -1.60
N VAL A 201 19.16 4.66 -0.88
CA VAL A 201 17.80 4.24 -1.30
C VAL A 201 16.80 5.29 -0.84
N ARG A 202 15.99 5.80 -1.77
CA ARG A 202 15.02 6.86 -1.49
C ARG A 202 13.57 6.39 -1.58
N ASP A 203 13.28 5.44 -2.46
CA ASP A 203 11.93 4.97 -2.73
C ASP A 203 11.99 3.63 -3.48
N TYR A 204 10.83 2.97 -3.60
CA TYR A 204 10.62 1.87 -4.53
C TYR A 204 10.18 2.41 -5.89
N ASN A 205 10.69 1.81 -6.96
CA ASN A 205 10.28 2.18 -8.30
C ASN A 205 9.26 1.17 -8.86
N HIS A 206 9.63 -0.10 -8.90
CA HIS A 206 8.80 -1.18 -9.41
C HIS A 206 9.22 -2.54 -8.86
N PHE A 207 8.36 -3.50 -9.06
CA PHE A 207 8.68 -4.92 -8.97
C PHE A 207 8.22 -5.62 -10.24
N THR A 208 8.83 -6.75 -10.56
CA THR A 208 8.46 -7.59 -11.70
C THR A 208 8.07 -8.97 -11.19
N ILE A 209 6.92 -9.46 -11.60
CA ILE A 209 6.47 -10.81 -11.32
C ILE A 209 6.55 -11.65 -12.60
N PHE A 210 6.96 -12.90 -12.45
CA PHE A 210 6.95 -13.88 -13.52
C PHE A 210 5.79 -14.83 -13.28
N VAL A 211 4.89 -14.92 -14.24
CA VAL A 211 3.63 -15.65 -14.13
C VAL A 211 3.49 -16.70 -15.22
N THR A 212 2.75 -17.76 -14.92
CA THR A 212 2.52 -18.86 -15.87
C THR A 212 1.46 -18.52 -16.92
N ASP A 213 0.50 -17.65 -16.57
CA ASP A 213 -0.55 -17.16 -17.46
C ASP A 213 -0.70 -15.63 -17.31
N GLN A 214 -0.12 -14.91 -18.28
CA GLN A 214 -0.13 -13.45 -18.29
C GLN A 214 -1.55 -12.86 -18.36
N GLN A 215 -2.45 -13.47 -19.13
CA GLN A 215 -3.83 -12.96 -19.28
C GLN A 215 -4.62 -13.07 -17.99
N ARG A 216 -4.47 -14.18 -17.29
CA ARG A 216 -5.09 -14.40 -15.98
C ARG A 216 -4.58 -13.41 -14.94
N SER A 217 -3.29 -13.16 -14.91
CA SER A 217 -2.69 -12.18 -13.97
C SER A 217 -3.11 -10.74 -14.31
N ILE A 218 -3.13 -10.36 -15.58
CA ILE A 218 -3.60 -9.04 -16.03
C ILE A 218 -5.06 -8.83 -15.60
N ALA A 219 -5.93 -9.82 -15.75
CA ALA A 219 -7.34 -9.70 -15.35
C ALA A 219 -7.55 -9.47 -13.84
N LEU A 220 -6.59 -9.89 -13.00
CA LEU A 220 -6.63 -9.63 -11.56
C LEU A 220 -6.10 -8.23 -11.21
N TYR A 221 -5.00 -7.80 -11.87
CA TYR A 221 -4.30 -6.56 -11.49
C TYR A 221 -4.82 -5.29 -12.19
N GLN A 222 -5.74 -5.40 -13.15
CA GLN A 222 -6.43 -4.27 -13.81
C GLN A 222 -7.66 -3.78 -13.03
#